data_1cbad086a65494df12e7dba7de07f1ce
#
_entry.id   1cbad086a65494df12e7dba7de07f1ce
#
_cell.length_a   1.000
_cell.length_b   1.000
_cell.length_c   1.000
_cell.angle_alpha   90.00
_cell.angle_beta   90.00
_cell.angle_gamma   90.00
#
_symmetry.space_group_name_H-M   'P 1'
#
loop_
_entity.id
_entity.type
_entity.pdbx_description
1 polymer ?
#
loop_
_entity_poly.entity_id
_entity_poly.type
_entity_poly.pdbx_seq_one_letter_code
_entity_poly.pdbx_strand_id
1 'polypeptide(L)'
;MYAIVDIETTGGYAENHRITEVAIFHHDGIQVTDTFHTLVNPGRNIPYYITGLTGITTEMVLDSTGFEEIAEEVYKRLEGKVFVAHNAHFDYSFLKKEFEQVGINWQSKKLCTVRLSRKIIPGLRSYSLGSLA
;
A
#
# COMPACT_ATOMS: atom_id res chain seq x y z
N MET A 1 5.05 0.83 17.61
CA MET A 1 4.37 -0.11 16.70
C MET A 1 4.40 0.43 15.28
N TYR A 2 4.74 -0.44 14.36
CA TYR A 2 4.87 -0.12 12.93
C TYR A 2 3.78 -0.84 12.15
N ALA A 3 3.22 -0.18 11.15
CA ALA A 3 2.39 -0.80 10.13
C ALA A 3 3.18 -0.78 8.83
N ILE A 4 3.66 -1.94 8.42
CA ILE A 4 4.41 -2.11 7.18
C ILE A 4 3.40 -2.42 6.09
N VAL A 5 3.32 -1.55 5.09
CA VAL A 5 2.27 -1.57 4.09
C VAL A 5 2.84 -1.73 2.70
N ASP A 6 2.17 -2.57 1.91
CA ASP A 6 2.39 -2.67 0.49
C ASP A 6 1.04 -2.71 -0.20
N ILE A 7 0.89 -1.94 -1.27
CA ILE A 7 -0.34 -1.92 -2.07
C ILE A 7 -0.02 -2.16 -3.53
N GLU A 8 -1.04 -2.66 -4.25
CA GLU A 8 -1.05 -2.66 -5.70
C GLU A 8 -2.21 -1.78 -6.18
N THR A 9 -2.07 -1.20 -7.36
CA THR A 9 -3.01 -0.20 -7.88
C THR A 9 -3.24 -0.40 -9.37
N THR A 10 -4.22 0.33 -9.89
CA THR A 10 -4.49 0.33 -11.35
C THR A 10 -3.56 1.24 -12.14
N GLY A 11 -2.73 2.05 -11.47
CA GLY A 11 -1.81 2.97 -12.14
C GLY A 11 -0.98 3.78 -11.16
N GLY A 12 -0.23 4.77 -11.66
CA GLY A 12 0.80 5.47 -10.92
C GLY A 12 0.37 6.65 -10.05
N TYR A 13 -0.87 7.16 -10.21
CA TYR A 13 -1.31 8.37 -9.52
C TYR A 13 -2.62 8.16 -8.80
N ALA A 14 -2.67 8.50 -7.52
CA ALA A 14 -3.86 8.34 -6.69
C ALA A 14 -5.09 9.09 -7.22
N GLU A 15 -4.88 10.21 -7.89
CA GLU A 15 -5.97 11.03 -8.42
C GLU A 15 -6.81 10.30 -9.47
N ASN A 16 -6.18 9.44 -10.28
CA ASN A 16 -6.80 8.79 -11.42
C ASN A 16 -6.93 7.28 -11.29
N HIS A 17 -6.39 6.70 -10.22
CA HIS A 17 -6.31 5.25 -10.09
C HIS A 17 -6.77 4.79 -8.71
N ARG A 18 -6.97 3.49 -8.57
CA ARG A 18 -7.53 2.87 -7.38
C ARG A 18 -6.66 1.70 -6.92
N ILE A 19 -6.80 1.36 -5.66
CA ILE A 19 -6.11 0.22 -5.04
C ILE A 19 -6.75 -1.08 -5.50
N THR A 20 -5.92 -2.09 -5.78
CA THR A 20 -6.33 -3.46 -6.13
C THR A 20 -5.93 -4.50 -5.10
N GLU A 21 -4.96 -4.19 -4.25
CA GLU A 21 -4.49 -5.09 -3.20
C GLU A 21 -3.92 -4.28 -2.05
N VAL A 22 -4.16 -4.74 -0.82
CA VAL A 22 -3.57 -4.16 0.39
C VAL A 22 -2.98 -5.28 1.23
N ALA A 23 -1.73 -5.11 1.64
CA ALA A 23 -1.06 -5.97 2.62
C ALA A 23 -0.53 -5.09 3.75
N ILE A 24 -0.83 -5.48 4.98
CA ILE A 24 -0.38 -4.76 6.18
C ILE A 24 0.22 -5.76 7.16
N PHE A 25 1.45 -5.49 7.60
CA PHE A 25 2.14 -6.28 8.62
C PHE A 25 2.40 -5.38 9.81
N HIS A 26 1.91 -5.77 10.98
CA HIS A 26 2.26 -5.08 12.21
C HIS A 26 3.58 -5.60 12.75
N HIS A 27 4.44 -4.68 13.19
CA HIS A 27 5.75 -5.00 13.73
C HIS A 27 5.97 -4.19 15.00
N ASP A 28 6.45 -4.85 16.06
CA ASP A 28 6.66 -4.22 17.37
C ASP A 28 8.11 -3.74 17.59
N GLY A 29 8.96 -3.84 16.58
CA GLY A 29 10.38 -3.55 16.66
C GLY A 29 11.25 -4.80 16.80
N ILE A 30 10.63 -5.95 17.05
CA ILE A 30 11.30 -7.23 17.22
C ILE A 30 10.78 -8.27 16.24
N GLN A 31 9.47 -8.35 16.08
CA GLN A 31 8.84 -9.36 15.24
C GLN A 31 7.51 -8.87 14.66
N VAL A 32 7.03 -9.57 13.64
CA VAL A 32 5.68 -9.38 13.09
C VAL A 32 4.67 -9.94 14.10
N THR A 33 3.71 -9.10 14.48
CA THR A 33 2.69 -9.45 15.47
C THR A 33 1.34 -9.77 14.87
N ASP A 34 1.05 -9.25 13.66
CA ASP A 34 -0.21 -9.48 12.96
C ASP A 34 -0.05 -9.20 11.48
N THR A 35 -0.89 -9.83 10.66
CA THR A 35 -0.90 -9.62 9.22
C THR A 35 -2.33 -9.47 8.70
N PHE A 36 -2.49 -8.64 7.67
CA PHE A 36 -3.74 -8.45 6.96
C PHE A 36 -3.44 -8.38 5.48
N HIS A 37 -4.22 -9.09 4.67
CA HIS A 37 -4.06 -9.07 3.21
C HIS A 37 -5.41 -9.26 2.54
N THR A 38 -5.69 -8.44 1.55
CA THR A 38 -6.90 -8.61 0.74
C THR A 38 -6.73 -8.02 -0.66
N LEU A 39 -7.36 -8.65 -1.63
CA LEU A 39 -7.61 -8.02 -2.92
C LEU A 39 -8.75 -7.02 -2.77
N VAL A 40 -8.74 -5.98 -3.59
CA VAL A 40 -9.74 -4.92 -3.58
C VAL A 40 -10.28 -4.74 -4.99
N ASN A 41 -11.60 -4.70 -5.14
CA ASN A 41 -12.21 -4.38 -6.41
C ASN A 41 -12.10 -2.88 -6.67
N PRO A 42 -11.33 -2.45 -7.69
CA PRO A 42 -11.15 -1.02 -7.95
C PRO A 42 -12.34 -0.36 -8.64
N GLY A 43 -13.37 -1.13 -9.01
CA GLY A 43 -14.54 -0.62 -9.72
C GLY A 43 -14.27 -0.28 -11.18
N ARG A 44 -13.20 -0.80 -11.74
CA ARG A 44 -12.79 -0.56 -13.14
C ARG A 44 -11.90 -1.68 -13.63
N ASN A 45 -11.67 -1.72 -14.95
CA ASN A 45 -10.73 -2.67 -15.53
C ASN A 45 -9.30 -2.34 -15.15
N ILE A 46 -8.50 -3.37 -14.96
CA ILE A 46 -7.06 -3.23 -14.71
C ILE A 46 -6.35 -3.27 -16.07
N PRO A 47 -5.56 -2.24 -16.42
CA PRO A 47 -4.81 -2.26 -17.69
C PRO A 47 -3.88 -3.47 -17.78
N TYR A 48 -3.71 -4.01 -18.98
CA TYR A 48 -2.87 -5.20 -19.19
C TYR A 48 -1.44 -5.02 -18.72
N TYR A 49 -0.86 -3.83 -18.93
CA TYR A 49 0.52 -3.61 -18.48
C TYR A 49 0.64 -3.59 -16.96
N ILE A 50 -0.40 -3.16 -16.26
CA ILE A 50 -0.44 -3.23 -14.79
C ILE A 50 -0.58 -4.68 -14.34
N THR A 51 -1.42 -5.47 -14.98
CA THR A 51 -1.52 -6.91 -14.71
C THR A 51 -0.15 -7.59 -14.91
N GLY A 52 0.59 -7.21 -15.93
CA GLY A 52 1.95 -7.71 -16.15
C GLY A 52 2.93 -7.38 -15.04
N LEU A 53 2.75 -6.23 -14.38
CA LEU A 53 3.61 -5.79 -13.26
C LEU A 53 3.21 -6.42 -11.93
N THR A 54 1.91 -6.54 -11.67
CA THR A 54 1.38 -6.91 -10.34
C THR A 54 0.94 -8.36 -10.25
N GLY A 55 0.66 -9.00 -11.40
CA GLY A 55 0.06 -10.32 -11.45
C GLY A 55 -1.43 -10.35 -11.16
N ILE A 56 -2.06 -9.20 -10.96
CA ILE A 56 -3.49 -9.09 -10.62
C ILE A 56 -4.28 -8.77 -11.88
N THR A 57 -5.27 -9.63 -12.18
CA THR A 57 -6.17 -9.45 -13.33
C THR A 57 -7.48 -8.82 -12.89
N THR A 58 -8.22 -8.28 -13.87
CA THR A 58 -9.56 -7.75 -13.62
C THR A 58 -10.48 -8.84 -13.06
N GLU A 59 -10.39 -10.06 -13.57
CA GLU A 59 -11.20 -11.19 -13.12
C GLU A 59 -10.94 -11.54 -11.65
N MET A 60 -9.69 -11.46 -11.22
CA MET A 60 -9.31 -11.81 -9.84
C MET A 60 -9.99 -10.92 -8.80
N VAL A 61 -10.27 -9.66 -9.14
CA VAL A 61 -10.83 -8.69 -8.19
C VAL A 61 -12.36 -8.54 -8.31
N LEU A 62 -12.99 -9.17 -9.30
CA LEU A 62 -14.44 -9.05 -9.48
C LEU A 62 -15.26 -9.52 -8.28
N ASP A 63 -14.79 -10.56 -7.60
CA ASP A 63 -15.48 -11.11 -6.43
C ASP A 63 -15.00 -10.47 -5.11
N SER A 64 -14.08 -9.52 -5.18
CA SER A 64 -13.59 -8.80 -4.00
C SER A 64 -14.47 -7.59 -3.70
N THR A 65 -14.47 -7.16 -2.44
CA THR A 65 -15.18 -5.95 -2.03
C THR A 65 -14.41 -4.70 -2.46
N GLY A 66 -15.12 -3.59 -2.61
CA GLY A 66 -14.50 -2.29 -2.83
C GLY A 66 -13.82 -1.78 -1.56
N PHE A 67 -12.96 -0.79 -1.70
CA PHE A 67 -12.24 -0.23 -0.55
C PHE A 67 -13.18 0.34 0.50
N GLU A 68 -14.30 0.91 0.11
CA GLU A 68 -15.29 1.47 1.02
C GLU A 68 -15.80 0.48 2.05
N GLU A 69 -15.82 -0.81 1.72
CA GLU A 69 -16.29 -1.84 2.66
C GLU A 69 -15.22 -2.29 3.64
N ILE A 70 -13.94 -2.12 3.30
CA ILE A 70 -12.82 -2.51 4.17
C ILE A 70 -12.14 -1.31 4.83
N ALA A 71 -12.58 -0.10 4.53
CA ALA A 71 -11.89 1.12 4.96
C ALA A 71 -11.72 1.21 6.47
N GLU A 72 -12.76 0.90 7.24
CA GLU A 72 -12.67 0.95 8.70
C GLU A 72 -11.69 -0.06 9.25
N GLU A 73 -11.67 -1.27 8.73
CA GLU A 73 -10.73 -2.30 9.16
C GLU A 73 -9.29 -1.91 8.83
N VAL A 74 -9.05 -1.38 7.63
CA VAL A 74 -7.73 -0.89 7.25
C VAL A 74 -7.33 0.28 8.14
N TYR A 75 -8.24 1.21 8.40
CA TYR A 75 -7.97 2.35 9.27
C TYR A 75 -7.55 1.92 10.67
N LYS A 76 -8.27 0.97 11.27
CA LYS A 76 -7.95 0.46 12.61
C LYS A 76 -6.55 -0.17 12.66
N ARG A 77 -6.11 -0.77 11.59
CA ARG A 77 -4.78 -1.38 11.49
C ARG A 77 -3.67 -0.35 11.31
N LEU A 78 -4.00 0.84 10.82
CA LEU A 78 -3.04 1.92 10.58
C LEU A 78 -3.03 2.98 11.68
N GLU A 79 -4.15 3.16 12.37
CA GLU A 79 -4.33 4.21 13.36
C GLU A 79 -3.29 4.13 14.47
N GLY A 80 -2.66 5.26 14.76
CA GLY A 80 -1.69 5.38 15.86
C GLY A 80 -0.35 4.69 15.62
N LYS A 81 -0.10 4.16 14.42
CA LYS A 81 1.12 3.46 14.09
C LYS A 81 1.98 4.27 13.13
N VAL A 82 3.29 3.99 13.14
CA VAL A 82 4.20 4.55 12.13
C VAL A 82 3.97 3.79 10.82
N PHE A 83 3.64 4.53 9.77
CA PHE A 83 3.41 3.98 8.44
C PHE A 83 4.75 3.72 7.76
N VAL A 84 5.03 2.46 7.42
CA VAL A 84 6.27 2.04 6.78
C VAL A 84 5.95 1.46 5.42
N ALA A 85 6.59 1.97 4.38
CA ALA A 85 6.45 1.42 3.04
C ALA A 85 7.69 1.69 2.19
N HIS A 86 7.88 0.89 1.17
CA HIS A 86 8.93 1.11 0.19
C HIS A 86 8.41 2.10 -0.86
N ASN A 87 8.93 3.32 -0.86
CA ASN A 87 8.37 4.49 -1.54
C ASN A 87 7.06 4.94 -0.87
N ALA A 88 7.16 5.32 0.41
CA ALA A 88 6.02 5.56 1.28
C ALA A 88 5.03 6.61 0.77
N HIS A 89 5.51 7.63 0.05
CA HIS A 89 4.62 8.66 -0.50
C HIS A 89 3.56 8.06 -1.45
N PHE A 90 3.95 7.09 -2.25
CA PHE A 90 3.05 6.43 -3.19
C PHE A 90 1.89 5.72 -2.45
N ASP A 91 2.24 4.81 -1.55
CA ASP A 91 1.26 4.02 -0.80
C ASP A 91 0.38 4.93 0.08
N TYR A 92 1.01 5.89 0.73
CA TYR A 92 0.32 6.84 1.60
C TYR A 92 -0.72 7.66 0.84
N SER A 93 -0.36 8.17 -0.35
CA SER A 93 -1.26 9.02 -1.14
C SER A 93 -2.50 8.25 -1.61
N PHE A 94 -2.35 6.99 -2.01
CA PHE A 94 -3.47 6.15 -2.40
C PHE A 94 -4.40 5.85 -1.24
N LEU A 95 -3.84 5.46 -0.10
CA LEU A 95 -4.64 5.17 1.09
C LEU A 95 -5.35 6.41 1.61
N LYS A 96 -4.66 7.54 1.66
CA LYS A 96 -5.26 8.80 2.10
C LYS A 96 -6.45 9.19 1.24
N LYS A 97 -6.32 9.08 -0.07
CA LYS A 97 -7.41 9.40 -0.99
C LYS A 97 -8.60 8.44 -0.78
N GLU A 98 -8.34 7.14 -0.66
CA GLU A 98 -9.42 6.18 -0.45
C GLU A 98 -10.16 6.44 0.85
N PHE A 99 -9.43 6.78 1.92
CA PHE A 99 -10.05 7.15 3.19
C PHE A 99 -10.88 8.44 3.08
N GLU A 100 -10.37 9.45 2.41
CA GLU A 100 -11.09 10.71 2.21
C GLU A 100 -12.42 10.50 1.49
N GLN A 101 -12.47 9.59 0.53
CA GLN A 101 -13.70 9.29 -0.22
C GLN A 101 -14.79 8.67 0.66
N VAL A 102 -14.43 8.08 1.77
CA VAL A 102 -15.40 7.50 2.71
C VAL A 102 -15.53 8.32 4.00
N GLY A 103 -14.96 9.52 4.02
CA GLY A 103 -15.10 10.44 5.15
C GLY A 103 -14.15 10.18 6.31
N ILE A 104 -13.09 9.40 6.11
CA ILE A 104 -12.08 9.15 7.14
C ILE A 104 -10.90 10.09 6.94
N ASN A 105 -10.57 10.85 7.99
CA ASN A 105 -9.39 11.71 8.02
C ASN A 105 -8.26 10.96 8.70
N TRP A 106 -7.32 10.46 7.89
CA TRP A 106 -6.18 9.68 8.37
C TRP A 106 -4.88 10.41 8.12
N GLN A 107 -4.05 10.46 9.16
CA GLN A 107 -2.69 10.96 9.10
C GLN A 107 -1.78 10.07 9.93
N SER A 108 -0.54 9.92 9.50
CA SER A 108 0.43 9.08 10.19
C SER A 108 1.85 9.58 9.94
N LYS A 109 2.74 9.31 10.87
CA LYS A 109 4.17 9.45 10.62
C LYS A 109 4.59 8.39 9.61
N LYS A 110 5.43 8.78 8.66
CA LYS A 110 5.86 7.93 7.55
C LYS A 110 7.35 7.62 7.67
N LEU A 111 7.69 6.35 7.47
CA LEU A 111 9.06 5.90 7.27
C LEU A 111 9.17 5.28 5.88
N CYS A 112 9.93 5.91 5.00
CA CYS A 112 10.13 5.43 3.65
C CYS A 112 11.42 4.60 3.58
N THR A 113 11.29 3.32 3.28
CA THR A 113 12.45 2.41 3.23
C THR A 113 13.36 2.70 2.03
N VAL A 114 12.86 3.31 0.94
CA VAL A 114 13.71 3.79 -0.15
C VAL A 114 14.63 4.90 0.36
N ARG A 115 14.08 5.89 1.05
CA ARG A 115 14.87 7.01 1.57
C ARG A 115 15.87 6.55 2.63
N LEU A 116 15.44 5.64 3.49
CA LEU A 116 16.30 5.03 4.51
C LEU A 116 17.44 4.25 3.87
N SER A 117 17.15 3.45 2.84
CA SER A 117 18.16 2.68 2.10
C SER A 117 19.19 3.57 1.45
N ARG A 118 18.79 4.73 0.91
CA ARG A 118 19.72 5.70 0.33
C ARG A 118 20.72 6.25 1.35
N LYS A 119 20.30 6.39 2.61
CA LYS A 119 21.17 6.86 3.68
C LYS A 119 22.12 5.77 4.18
N ILE A 120 21.64 4.52 4.25
CA ILE A 120 22.41 3.39 4.79
C ILE A 120 23.36 2.82 3.74
N ILE A 121 22.91 2.72 2.48
CA ILE A 121 23.66 2.13 1.36
C ILE A 121 23.70 3.15 0.21
N PRO A 122 24.54 4.19 0.27
CA PRO A 122 24.59 5.19 -0.79
C PRO A 122 25.26 4.63 -2.05
N GLY A 123 24.96 5.24 -3.19
CA GLY A 123 25.66 4.97 -4.45
C GLY A 123 25.07 3.87 -5.32
N LEU A 124 23.93 3.28 -4.98
CA LEU A 124 23.26 2.31 -5.84
C LEU A 124 22.53 3.01 -6.99
N ARG A 125 22.41 2.32 -8.12
CA ARG A 125 21.65 2.81 -9.27
C ARG A 125 20.15 2.74 -9.04
N SER A 126 19.71 1.78 -8.25
CA SER A 126 18.30 1.54 -7.98
C SER A 126 18.12 1.12 -6.53
N TYR A 127 17.03 1.58 -5.91
CA TYR A 127 16.64 1.23 -4.55
C TYR A 127 15.30 0.48 -4.53
N SER A 128 14.94 -0.16 -5.65
CA SER A 128 13.81 -1.08 -5.68
C SER A 128 14.07 -2.26 -4.73
N LEU A 129 12.99 -2.94 -4.30
CA LEU A 129 13.13 -4.11 -3.44
C LEU A 129 13.99 -5.20 -4.10
N GLY A 130 13.83 -5.39 -5.42
CA GLY A 130 14.65 -6.36 -6.16
C GLY A 130 16.13 -6.02 -6.13
N SER A 131 16.49 -4.73 -6.20
CA SER A 131 17.90 -4.28 -6.15
C SER A 131 18.51 -4.36 -4.78
N LEU A 132 17.69 -4.26 -3.71
CA LEU A 132 18.15 -4.29 -2.32
C LEU A 132 18.22 -5.71 -1.75
N ALA A 133 17.54 -6.64 -2.38
CA ALA A 133 17.47 -8.03 -1.91
C ALA A 133 18.79 -8.78 -2.05
#